data_2e39f6b79a526054890787e51c1a0cc9
#
_entry.id   2e39f6b79a526054890787e51c1a0cc9
#
_cell.length_a   1.000
_cell.length_b   1.000
_cell.length_c   1.000
_cell.angle_alpha   90.00
_cell.angle_beta   90.00
_cell.angle_gamma   90.00
#
_symmetry.space_group_name_H-M   'P 1'
#
loop_
_entity.id
_entity.type
_entity.pdbx_description
1 polymer ?
#
loop_
_entity_poly.entity_id
_entity_poly.type
_entity_poly.pdbx_seq_one_letter_code
_entity_poly.pdbx_strand_id
1 'polypeptide(L)'
;MMEAHLRKGLVELGLGDDAAPSLLRFGELLLEKNKVMNLTAITDPEDVVSLHFLDSAALLTLADLKDKTVVDVGTGAGFPGMPLKILEPSIHMTLLDSLGKRITFLQEVCDELGLQNVQCVHARAEEFAAEHRQSFDFAVSRAVANLSVLCELCLPLVKAGGYFLSMKSVESDEELEAAKKAIQTLGGRVERTADYQIPGTEVVHRVIFIKKITETPKKYPRPFAKIKKNPL
;
A
#
# COMPACT_ATOMS: atom_id res chain seq x y z
N MET A 1 19.53 3.97 18.17
CA MET A 1 19.35 2.61 17.66
C MET A 1 18.49 2.65 16.38
N MET A 2 17.28 3.17 16.43
CA MET A 2 16.32 3.27 15.30
C MET A 2 16.91 3.82 14.00
N GLU A 3 17.66 4.93 14.03
CA GLU A 3 18.27 5.52 12.83
C GLU A 3 19.31 4.58 12.19
N ALA A 4 20.21 4.01 12.98
CA ALA A 4 21.23 3.11 12.45
C ALA A 4 20.62 1.83 11.86
N HIS A 5 19.55 1.31 12.47
CA HIS A 5 18.77 0.18 11.96
C HIS A 5 18.10 0.51 10.63
N LEU A 6 17.41 1.66 10.55
CA LEU A 6 16.75 2.11 9.31
C LEU A 6 17.75 2.28 8.16
N ARG A 7 18.85 3.03 8.39
CA ARG A 7 19.88 3.25 7.36
C ARG A 7 20.48 1.94 6.86
N LYS A 8 20.84 1.04 7.79
CA LYS A 8 21.37 -0.28 7.45
C LYS A 8 20.38 -1.06 6.58
N GLY A 9 19.10 -1.10 6.96
CA GLY A 9 18.07 -1.84 6.23
C GLY A 9 17.82 -1.25 4.82
N LEU A 10 17.82 0.09 4.66
CA LEU A 10 17.70 0.73 3.35
C LEU A 10 18.88 0.38 2.43
N VAL A 11 20.10 0.41 2.95
CA VAL A 11 21.30 0.01 2.20
C VAL A 11 21.25 -1.48 1.82
N GLU A 12 20.78 -2.35 2.71
CA GLU A 12 20.60 -3.79 2.45
C GLU A 12 19.59 -4.03 1.32
N LEU A 13 18.55 -3.20 1.22
CA LEU A 13 17.60 -3.20 0.10
C LEU A 13 18.19 -2.58 -1.19
N GLY A 14 19.39 -2.05 -1.18
CA GLY A 14 19.98 -1.35 -2.32
C GLY A 14 19.36 0.04 -2.58
N LEU A 15 18.68 0.58 -1.57
CA LEU A 15 18.11 1.94 -1.59
C LEU A 15 19.09 2.92 -0.94
N GLY A 16 19.04 4.18 -1.38
CA GLY A 16 19.74 5.26 -0.69
C GLY A 16 19.14 5.53 0.69
N ASP A 17 19.94 6.02 1.63
CA ASP A 17 19.51 6.32 3.00
C ASP A 17 19.30 7.82 3.28
N ASP A 18 19.36 8.65 2.25
CA ASP A 18 19.18 10.12 2.34
C ASP A 18 17.79 10.49 2.89
N ALA A 19 16.78 9.68 2.63
CA ALA A 19 15.41 9.87 3.12
C ALA A 19 15.19 9.39 4.57
N ALA A 20 16.20 8.78 5.23
CA ALA A 20 16.07 8.27 6.58
C ALA A 20 15.60 9.34 7.59
N PRO A 21 16.06 10.59 7.59
CA PRO A 21 15.55 11.61 8.51
C PRO A 21 14.04 11.85 8.38
N SER A 22 13.50 11.88 7.16
CA SER A 22 12.07 12.06 6.91
C SER A 22 11.24 10.85 7.36
N LEU A 23 11.73 9.61 7.16
CA LEU A 23 11.09 8.40 7.68
C LEU A 23 11.08 8.38 9.20
N LEU A 24 12.19 8.78 9.84
CA LEU A 24 12.26 8.87 11.31
C LEU A 24 11.29 9.90 11.85
N ARG A 25 11.21 11.08 11.21
CA ARG A 25 10.25 12.10 11.60
C ARG A 25 8.80 11.61 11.45
N PHE A 26 8.48 10.90 10.38
CA PHE A 26 7.18 10.24 10.25
C PHE A 26 6.93 9.24 11.37
N GLY A 27 7.93 8.43 11.75
CA GLY A 27 7.83 7.49 12.87
C GLY A 27 7.53 8.17 14.22
N GLU A 28 8.19 9.29 14.50
CA GLU A 28 7.93 10.10 15.71
C GLU A 28 6.47 10.58 15.73
N LEU A 29 6.01 11.20 14.64
CA LEU A 29 4.64 11.69 14.51
C LEU A 29 3.60 10.57 14.64
N LEU A 30 3.89 9.39 14.02
CA LEU A 30 3.06 8.20 14.15
C LEU A 30 2.94 7.72 15.58
N LEU A 31 4.06 7.53 16.28
CA LEU A 31 4.08 7.04 17.67
C LEU A 31 3.42 8.03 18.62
N GLU A 32 3.62 9.34 18.42
CA GLU A 32 2.95 10.36 19.19
C GLU A 32 1.43 10.32 19.00
N LYS A 33 0.98 10.35 17.73
CA LYS A 33 -0.46 10.34 17.41
C LYS A 33 -1.13 9.02 17.83
N ASN A 34 -0.38 7.91 17.77
CA ASN A 34 -0.89 6.59 18.15
C ASN A 34 -1.33 6.50 19.60
N LYS A 35 -0.75 7.30 20.50
CA LYS A 35 -1.16 7.37 21.92
C LYS A 35 -2.63 7.76 22.11
N VAL A 36 -3.22 8.47 21.14
CA VAL A 36 -4.59 9.00 21.21
C VAL A 36 -5.53 8.45 20.13
N MET A 37 -5.01 7.82 19.07
CA MET A 37 -5.84 7.47 17.90
C MET A 37 -5.88 5.98 17.52
N ASN A 38 -5.03 5.13 18.11
CA ASN A 38 -4.89 3.72 17.74
C ASN A 38 -4.73 3.53 16.22
N LEU A 39 -3.70 4.16 15.66
CA LEU A 39 -3.39 4.10 14.22
C LEU A 39 -2.76 2.77 13.82
N THR A 40 -1.92 2.22 14.69
CA THR A 40 -1.22 0.95 14.51
C THR A 40 -1.11 0.17 15.83
N ALA A 41 -1.07 -1.16 15.73
CA ALA A 41 -0.77 -2.03 16.87
C ALA A 41 0.73 -2.11 17.17
N ILE A 42 1.59 -1.73 16.21
CA ILE A 42 3.05 -1.73 16.35
C ILE A 42 3.46 -0.42 17.02
N THR A 43 3.98 -0.52 18.24
CA THR A 43 4.33 0.63 19.08
C THR A 43 5.81 0.67 19.47
N ASP A 44 6.54 -0.42 19.30
CA ASP A 44 7.98 -0.44 19.48
C ASP A 44 8.67 0.27 18.31
N PRO A 45 9.59 1.23 18.56
CA PRO A 45 10.22 2.00 17.50
C PRO A 45 11.07 1.16 16.52
N GLU A 46 11.72 0.09 16.97
CA GLU A 46 12.51 -0.80 16.10
C GLU A 46 11.59 -1.65 15.22
N ASP A 47 10.44 -2.08 15.75
CA ASP A 47 9.41 -2.78 14.98
C ASP A 47 8.74 -1.86 13.95
N VAL A 48 8.55 -0.56 14.25
CA VAL A 48 8.07 0.42 13.28
C VAL A 48 9.05 0.53 12.11
N VAL A 49 10.36 0.55 12.38
CA VAL A 49 11.38 0.56 11.32
C VAL A 49 11.28 -0.70 10.47
N SER A 50 11.29 -1.88 11.08
CA SER A 50 11.30 -3.16 10.36
C SER A 50 9.98 -3.42 9.65
N LEU A 51 8.89 -3.51 10.44
CA LEU A 51 7.60 -4.03 9.98
C LEU A 51 6.72 -2.98 9.27
N HIS A 52 7.12 -1.70 9.35
CA HIS A 52 6.42 -0.65 8.61
C HIS A 52 7.31 -0.03 7.54
N PHE A 53 8.49 0.53 7.87
CA PHE A 53 9.29 1.27 6.90
C PHE A 53 10.01 0.35 5.93
N LEU A 54 10.81 -0.61 6.42
CA LEU A 54 11.59 -1.50 5.57
C LEU A 54 10.70 -2.49 4.80
N ASP A 55 9.62 -2.97 5.42
CA ASP A 55 8.60 -3.77 4.73
C ASP A 55 7.99 -3.02 3.55
N SER A 56 7.62 -1.75 3.74
CA SER A 56 7.09 -0.91 2.65
C SER A 56 8.16 -0.59 1.60
N ALA A 57 9.38 -0.26 2.03
CA ALA A 57 10.51 0.07 1.18
C ALA A 57 10.89 -1.07 0.22
N ALA A 58 10.77 -2.31 0.66
CA ALA A 58 11.04 -3.50 -0.15
C ALA A 58 10.24 -3.52 -1.46
N LEU A 59 9.06 -2.89 -1.50
CA LEU A 59 8.26 -2.81 -2.72
C LEU A 59 8.97 -2.05 -3.85
N LEU A 60 9.82 -1.04 -3.53
CA LEU A 60 10.61 -0.30 -4.53
C LEU A 60 11.69 -1.15 -5.20
N THR A 61 12.13 -2.24 -4.55
CA THR A 61 13.08 -3.17 -5.16
C THR A 61 12.41 -4.17 -6.11
N LEU A 62 11.09 -4.30 -6.01
CA LEU A 62 10.29 -5.28 -6.74
C LEU A 62 9.51 -4.68 -7.90
N ALA A 63 9.21 -3.37 -7.84
CA ALA A 63 8.42 -2.65 -8.84
C ALA A 63 8.99 -1.24 -9.08
N ASP A 64 9.09 -0.84 -10.36
CA ASP A 64 9.47 0.52 -10.75
C ASP A 64 8.27 1.45 -10.65
N LEU A 65 8.23 2.22 -9.56
CA LEU A 65 7.17 3.20 -9.27
C LEU A 65 7.58 4.65 -9.62
N LYS A 66 8.78 4.84 -10.16
CA LYS A 66 9.31 6.17 -10.51
C LYS A 66 8.39 6.87 -11.52
N ASP A 67 8.02 8.12 -11.24
CA ASP A 67 7.13 8.95 -12.06
C ASP A 67 5.75 8.33 -12.33
N LYS A 68 5.28 7.39 -11.47
CA LYS A 68 3.99 6.71 -11.62
C LYS A 68 2.90 7.32 -10.75
N THR A 69 1.66 7.16 -11.23
CA THR A 69 0.46 7.42 -10.41
C THR A 69 0.15 6.17 -9.60
N VAL A 70 0.19 6.29 -8.27
CA VAL A 70 -0.01 5.19 -7.31
C VAL A 70 -1.15 5.52 -6.36
N VAL A 71 -2.06 4.59 -6.14
CA VAL A 71 -3.08 4.68 -5.08
C VAL A 71 -2.84 3.60 -4.03
N ASP A 72 -2.73 4.02 -2.77
CA ASP A 72 -2.68 3.13 -1.60
C ASP A 72 -4.09 2.96 -1.04
N VAL A 73 -4.70 1.80 -1.28
CA VAL A 73 -6.09 1.52 -0.94
C VAL A 73 -6.20 0.94 0.47
N GLY A 74 -6.85 1.69 1.35
CA GLY A 74 -6.91 1.36 2.78
C GLY A 74 -5.57 1.63 3.47
N THR A 75 -4.98 2.79 3.18
CA THR A 75 -3.63 3.18 3.61
C THR A 75 -3.42 3.14 5.13
N GLY A 76 -4.49 3.22 5.92
CA GLY A 76 -4.41 3.16 7.38
C GLY A 76 -3.58 4.29 7.97
N ALA A 77 -2.50 3.92 8.65
CA ALA A 77 -1.52 4.87 9.18
C ALA A 77 -0.50 5.37 8.13
N GLY A 78 -0.74 5.07 6.84
CA GLY A 78 0.11 5.50 5.72
C GLY A 78 0.98 4.40 5.12
N PHE A 79 0.61 3.14 5.28
CA PHE A 79 1.44 2.02 4.83
C PHE A 79 0.76 1.15 3.75
N PRO A 80 1.45 0.92 2.63
CA PRO A 80 2.85 1.24 2.35
C PRO A 80 3.08 2.65 1.77
N GLY A 81 2.04 3.43 1.46
CA GLY A 81 2.09 4.63 0.63
C GLY A 81 3.06 5.72 1.11
N MET A 82 3.09 6.05 2.40
CA MET A 82 3.95 7.11 2.94
C MET A 82 5.45 6.78 2.82
N PRO A 83 5.95 5.60 3.24
CA PRO A 83 7.35 5.25 3.02
C PRO A 83 7.74 5.22 1.55
N LEU A 84 6.88 4.70 0.66
CA LEU A 84 7.11 4.71 -0.79
C LEU A 84 7.30 6.14 -1.30
N LYS A 85 6.43 7.05 -0.88
CA LYS A 85 6.47 8.46 -1.30
C LYS A 85 7.70 9.19 -0.76
N ILE A 86 8.08 8.92 0.48
CA ILE A 86 9.27 9.54 1.11
C ILE A 86 10.56 9.07 0.42
N LEU A 87 10.65 7.80 0.08
CA LEU A 87 11.82 7.19 -0.55
C LEU A 87 11.91 7.47 -2.06
N GLU A 88 10.76 7.58 -2.75
CA GLU A 88 10.70 7.92 -4.17
C GLU A 88 9.79 9.14 -4.38
N PRO A 89 10.34 10.36 -4.28
CA PRO A 89 9.57 11.60 -4.36
C PRO A 89 8.87 11.87 -5.69
N SER A 90 9.25 11.19 -6.77
CA SER A 90 8.63 11.35 -8.09
C SER A 90 7.25 10.68 -8.20
N ILE A 91 6.89 9.79 -7.26
CA ILE A 91 5.58 9.13 -7.23
C ILE A 91 4.47 10.19 -7.06
N HIS A 92 3.44 10.12 -7.89
CA HIS A 92 2.17 10.80 -7.66
C HIS A 92 1.29 9.91 -6.79
N MET A 93 1.26 10.16 -5.47
CA MET A 93 0.65 9.28 -4.48
C MET A 93 -0.77 9.73 -4.12
N THR A 94 -1.70 8.78 -4.11
CA THR A 94 -3.02 8.95 -3.48
C THR A 94 -3.14 8.01 -2.30
N LEU A 95 -3.31 8.57 -1.10
CA LEU A 95 -3.53 7.84 0.15
C LEU A 95 -5.03 7.78 0.42
N LEU A 96 -5.65 6.62 0.29
CA LEU A 96 -7.10 6.44 0.38
C LEU A 96 -7.48 5.64 1.61
N ASP A 97 -8.30 6.20 2.49
CA ASP A 97 -8.89 5.49 3.64
C ASP A 97 -10.32 5.97 3.93
N SER A 98 -11.14 5.08 4.44
CA SER A 98 -12.54 5.37 4.82
C SER A 98 -12.68 6.04 6.18
N LEU A 99 -11.61 6.18 6.95
CA LEU A 99 -11.59 6.82 8.27
C LEU A 99 -10.97 8.21 8.19
N GLY A 100 -11.79 9.27 8.24
CA GLY A 100 -11.36 10.65 8.12
C GLY A 100 -10.23 11.04 9.07
N LYS A 101 -10.25 10.54 10.32
CA LYS A 101 -9.19 10.80 11.30
C LYS A 101 -7.80 10.33 10.85
N ARG A 102 -7.71 9.22 10.08
CA ARG A 102 -6.46 8.73 9.52
C ARG A 102 -5.96 9.65 8.42
N ILE A 103 -6.87 10.05 7.55
CA ILE A 103 -6.56 10.99 6.46
C ILE A 103 -6.11 12.35 6.99
N THR A 104 -6.74 12.87 8.04
CA THR A 104 -6.29 14.11 8.71
C THR A 104 -4.86 13.95 9.23
N PHE A 105 -4.54 12.85 9.89
CA PHE A 105 -3.17 12.57 10.35
C PHE A 105 -2.17 12.51 9.19
N LEU A 106 -2.52 11.84 8.09
CA LEU A 106 -1.62 11.74 6.93
C LEU A 106 -1.40 13.10 6.27
N GLN A 107 -2.43 13.95 6.23
CA GLN A 107 -2.27 15.32 5.74
C GLN A 107 -1.32 16.12 6.64
N GLU A 108 -1.47 16.04 7.98
CA GLU A 108 -0.54 16.66 8.93
C GLU A 108 0.91 16.22 8.68
N VAL A 109 1.14 14.94 8.43
CA VAL A 109 2.48 14.40 8.11
C VAL A 109 3.00 14.92 6.76
N CYS A 110 2.15 14.96 5.73
CA CYS A 110 2.54 15.48 4.42
C CYS A 110 2.96 16.94 4.50
N ASP A 111 2.22 17.76 5.26
CA ASP A 111 2.49 19.18 5.45
C ASP A 111 3.80 19.38 6.24
N GLU A 112 4.00 18.64 7.34
CA GLU A 112 5.21 18.67 8.16
C GLU A 112 6.48 18.29 7.38
N LEU A 113 6.38 17.27 6.52
CA LEU A 113 7.51 16.79 5.71
C LEU A 113 7.64 17.54 4.38
N GLY A 114 6.74 18.46 4.05
CA GLY A 114 6.75 19.21 2.79
C GLY A 114 6.57 18.33 1.55
N LEU A 115 5.85 17.21 1.66
CA LEU A 115 5.69 16.26 0.56
C LEU A 115 4.82 16.85 -0.55
N GLN A 116 5.34 16.82 -1.78
CA GLN A 116 4.62 17.27 -2.97
C GLN A 116 3.98 16.09 -3.72
N ASN A 117 2.96 16.36 -4.54
CA ASN A 117 2.27 15.33 -5.34
C ASN A 117 1.69 14.19 -4.49
N VAL A 118 1.12 14.52 -3.33
CA VAL A 118 0.37 13.58 -2.47
C VAL A 118 -1.07 14.09 -2.34
N GLN A 119 -2.01 13.18 -2.47
CA GLN A 119 -3.43 13.44 -2.20
C GLN A 119 -3.89 12.52 -1.07
N CYS A 120 -4.36 13.11 0.03
CA CYS A 120 -4.96 12.40 1.15
C CYS A 120 -6.48 12.39 0.97
N VAL A 121 -7.08 11.24 0.68
CA VAL A 121 -8.48 11.11 0.27
C VAL A 121 -9.30 10.34 1.30
N HIS A 122 -10.27 11.02 1.91
CA HIS A 122 -11.26 10.40 2.77
C HIS A 122 -12.45 9.93 1.93
N ALA A 123 -12.46 8.67 1.55
CA ALA A 123 -13.57 8.06 0.81
C ALA A 123 -13.57 6.53 0.99
N ARG A 124 -14.70 5.90 0.71
CA ARG A 124 -14.73 4.46 0.53
C ARG A 124 -14.13 4.07 -0.81
N ALA A 125 -13.36 2.99 -0.83
CA ALA A 125 -12.63 2.58 -2.04
C ALA A 125 -13.57 2.27 -3.23
N GLU A 126 -14.73 1.66 -2.98
CA GLU A 126 -15.72 1.37 -4.01
C GLU A 126 -16.38 2.65 -4.59
N GLU A 127 -16.57 3.68 -3.77
CA GLU A 127 -17.10 4.97 -4.21
C GLU A 127 -16.04 5.74 -5.01
N PHE A 128 -14.83 5.81 -4.48
CA PHE A 128 -13.69 6.43 -5.15
C PHE A 128 -13.39 5.75 -6.51
N ALA A 129 -13.46 4.42 -6.56
CA ALA A 129 -13.24 3.67 -7.80
C ALA A 129 -14.30 3.93 -8.88
N ALA A 130 -15.53 4.30 -8.51
CA ALA A 130 -16.57 4.66 -9.48
C ALA A 130 -16.20 5.93 -10.26
N GLU A 131 -15.56 6.89 -9.59
CA GLU A 131 -15.17 8.19 -10.16
C GLU A 131 -13.77 8.19 -10.81
N HIS A 132 -12.88 7.31 -10.35
CA HIS A 132 -11.46 7.28 -10.73
C HIS A 132 -11.08 5.97 -11.45
N ARG A 133 -11.97 5.46 -12.30
CA ARG A 133 -11.70 4.23 -13.06
C ARG A 133 -10.48 4.41 -13.97
N GLN A 134 -9.60 3.40 -13.95
CA GLN A 134 -8.40 3.35 -14.80
C GLN A 134 -7.54 4.63 -14.74
N SER A 135 -7.42 5.22 -13.54
CA SER A 135 -6.67 6.48 -13.35
C SER A 135 -5.23 6.26 -12.87
N PHE A 136 -4.91 5.07 -12.36
CA PHE A 136 -3.63 4.80 -11.73
C PHE A 136 -2.81 3.76 -12.49
N ASP A 137 -1.50 3.97 -12.51
CA ASP A 137 -0.54 2.98 -13.04
C ASP A 137 -0.42 1.79 -12.08
N PHE A 138 -0.48 2.09 -10.76
CA PHE A 138 -0.43 1.09 -9.70
C PHE A 138 -1.51 1.35 -8.64
N ALA A 139 -2.12 0.27 -8.17
CA ALA A 139 -2.76 0.23 -6.86
C ALA A 139 -1.90 -0.61 -5.94
N VAL A 140 -1.73 -0.17 -4.69
CA VAL A 140 -1.05 -0.93 -3.64
C VAL A 140 -2.00 -1.13 -2.47
N SER A 141 -1.87 -2.21 -1.72
CA SER A 141 -2.61 -2.43 -0.48
C SER A 141 -1.88 -3.42 0.42
N ARG A 142 -1.90 -3.17 1.74
CA ARG A 142 -1.30 -4.03 2.75
C ARG A 142 -2.31 -4.35 3.85
N ALA A 143 -2.51 -5.66 4.13
CA ALA A 143 -3.23 -6.19 5.30
C ALA A 143 -4.65 -5.65 5.56
N VAL A 144 -5.40 -5.26 4.50
CA VAL A 144 -6.73 -4.62 4.66
C VAL A 144 -7.87 -5.63 4.67
N ALA A 145 -7.83 -6.62 3.77
CA ALA A 145 -8.90 -7.60 3.59
C ALA A 145 -8.41 -8.82 2.79
N ASN A 146 -9.31 -9.81 2.62
CA ASN A 146 -9.08 -10.94 1.74
C ASN A 146 -8.84 -10.48 0.29
N LEU A 147 -7.99 -11.20 -0.46
CA LEU A 147 -7.53 -10.83 -1.80
C LEU A 147 -8.68 -10.67 -2.81
N SER A 148 -9.72 -11.51 -2.75
CA SER A 148 -10.90 -11.35 -3.62
C SER A 148 -11.60 -10.01 -3.41
N VAL A 149 -11.72 -9.59 -2.14
CA VAL A 149 -12.27 -8.28 -1.76
C VAL A 149 -11.39 -7.15 -2.28
N LEU A 150 -10.07 -7.24 -2.02
CA LEU A 150 -9.10 -6.23 -2.46
C LEU A 150 -9.07 -6.09 -3.98
N CYS A 151 -9.17 -7.19 -4.72
CA CYS A 151 -9.23 -7.16 -6.18
C CYS A 151 -10.41 -6.32 -6.68
N GLU A 152 -11.58 -6.43 -6.06
CA GLU A 152 -12.75 -5.65 -6.47
C GLU A 152 -12.62 -4.16 -6.12
N LEU A 153 -11.87 -3.81 -5.06
CA LEU A 153 -11.64 -2.43 -4.67
C LEU A 153 -10.49 -1.77 -5.48
N CYS A 154 -9.47 -2.54 -5.86
CA CYS A 154 -8.24 -2.01 -6.45
C CYS A 154 -8.22 -2.08 -7.99
N LEU A 155 -8.63 -3.22 -8.59
CA LEU A 155 -8.52 -3.41 -10.04
C LEU A 155 -9.33 -2.40 -10.88
N PRO A 156 -10.51 -1.91 -10.45
CA PRO A 156 -11.20 -0.87 -11.20
C PRO A 156 -10.42 0.44 -11.33
N LEU A 157 -9.54 0.76 -10.35
CA LEU A 157 -8.70 1.96 -10.32
C LEU A 157 -7.52 1.89 -11.28
N VAL A 158 -7.05 0.68 -11.60
CA VAL A 158 -5.82 0.45 -12.36
C VAL A 158 -6.06 0.53 -13.86
N LYS A 159 -5.19 1.27 -14.57
CA LYS A 159 -5.15 1.35 -16.04
C LYS A 159 -4.88 -0.01 -16.67
N ALA A 160 -5.36 -0.26 -17.88
CA ALA A 160 -4.91 -1.42 -18.65
C ALA A 160 -3.39 -1.37 -18.84
N GLY A 161 -2.70 -2.47 -18.58
CA GLY A 161 -1.23 -2.55 -18.55
C GLY A 161 -0.60 -2.22 -17.20
N GLY A 162 -1.31 -1.57 -16.28
CA GLY A 162 -0.88 -1.31 -14.91
C GLY A 162 -1.04 -2.52 -13.97
N TYR A 163 -0.77 -2.32 -12.68
CA TYR A 163 -0.73 -3.41 -11.71
C TYR A 163 -1.47 -3.08 -10.40
N PHE A 164 -2.09 -4.09 -9.83
CA PHE A 164 -2.39 -4.13 -8.41
C PHE A 164 -1.32 -4.98 -7.69
N LEU A 165 -0.63 -4.36 -6.73
CA LEU A 165 0.40 -4.97 -5.89
C LEU A 165 -0.19 -5.24 -4.50
N SER A 166 -0.47 -6.50 -4.20
CA SER A 166 -1.02 -6.89 -2.89
C SER A 166 0.09 -7.43 -2.01
N MET A 167 0.38 -6.72 -0.91
CA MET A 167 1.34 -7.16 0.11
C MET A 167 0.66 -8.10 1.09
N LYS A 168 1.19 -9.30 1.23
CA LYS A 168 0.64 -10.42 2.01
C LYS A 168 1.74 -11.16 2.78
N SER A 169 1.34 -12.05 3.70
CA SER A 169 2.24 -13.07 4.23
C SER A 169 2.56 -14.13 3.16
N VAL A 170 3.63 -14.87 3.36
CA VAL A 170 3.99 -15.99 2.46
C VAL A 170 2.94 -17.11 2.44
N GLU A 171 2.15 -17.24 3.51
CA GLU A 171 1.05 -18.22 3.63
C GLU A 171 -0.23 -17.77 2.91
N SER A 172 -0.10 -17.16 1.73
CA SER A 172 -1.23 -16.60 0.96
C SER A 172 -1.63 -17.43 -0.26
N ASP A 173 -1.12 -18.64 -0.41
CA ASP A 173 -1.39 -19.47 -1.60
C ASP A 173 -2.86 -19.88 -1.71
N GLU A 174 -3.50 -20.28 -0.62
CA GLU A 174 -4.93 -20.62 -0.60
C GLU A 174 -5.81 -19.39 -0.91
N GLU A 175 -5.43 -18.25 -0.35
CA GLU A 175 -6.13 -16.98 -0.61
C GLU A 175 -5.99 -16.55 -2.07
N LEU A 176 -4.81 -16.73 -2.66
CA LEU A 176 -4.54 -16.45 -4.06
C LEU A 176 -5.35 -17.38 -4.97
N GLU A 177 -5.39 -18.67 -4.67
CA GLU A 177 -6.17 -19.65 -5.42
C GLU A 177 -7.66 -19.29 -5.42
N ALA A 178 -8.21 -18.98 -4.23
CA ALA A 178 -9.61 -18.56 -4.07
C ALA A 178 -9.92 -17.25 -4.83
N ALA A 179 -8.95 -16.35 -4.97
CA ALA A 179 -9.13 -15.05 -5.64
C ALA A 179 -9.01 -15.12 -7.17
N LYS A 180 -8.57 -16.23 -7.78
CA LYS A 180 -8.34 -16.33 -9.23
C LYS A 180 -9.55 -15.92 -10.06
N LYS A 181 -10.74 -16.39 -9.64
CA LYS A 181 -11.99 -16.05 -10.32
C LYS A 181 -12.31 -14.55 -10.24
N ALA A 182 -12.10 -13.94 -9.06
CA ALA A 182 -12.28 -12.50 -8.87
C ALA A 182 -11.32 -11.71 -9.77
N ILE A 183 -10.04 -12.06 -9.76
CA ILE A 183 -9.00 -11.43 -10.57
C ILE A 183 -9.39 -11.45 -12.05
N GLN A 184 -9.76 -12.62 -12.58
CA GLN A 184 -10.14 -12.78 -13.99
C GLN A 184 -11.42 -12.00 -14.32
N THR A 185 -12.44 -12.06 -13.45
CA THR A 185 -13.71 -11.35 -13.63
C THR A 185 -13.53 -9.83 -13.69
N LEU A 186 -12.54 -9.31 -12.94
CA LEU A 186 -12.23 -7.89 -12.85
C LEU A 186 -11.24 -7.40 -13.91
N GLY A 187 -10.85 -8.28 -14.85
CA GLY A 187 -9.95 -7.95 -15.95
C GLY A 187 -8.48 -8.02 -15.58
N GLY A 188 -8.12 -8.70 -14.49
CA GLY A 188 -6.75 -8.93 -14.06
C GLY A 188 -6.22 -10.31 -14.42
N ARG A 189 -4.91 -10.48 -14.28
CA ARG A 189 -4.20 -11.75 -14.33
C ARG A 189 -3.04 -11.72 -13.34
N VAL A 190 -2.87 -12.78 -12.56
CA VAL A 190 -1.65 -12.94 -11.77
C VAL A 190 -0.47 -13.09 -12.72
N GLU A 191 0.50 -12.19 -12.61
CA GLU A 191 1.71 -12.23 -13.44
C GLU A 191 2.82 -12.98 -12.72
N ARG A 192 3.02 -12.69 -11.44
CA ARG A 192 4.00 -13.37 -10.58
C ARG A 192 3.71 -13.12 -9.11
N THR A 193 4.36 -13.86 -8.26
CA THR A 193 4.55 -13.56 -6.83
C THR A 193 6.02 -13.32 -6.55
N ALA A 194 6.35 -12.50 -5.57
CA ALA A 194 7.71 -12.25 -5.15
C ALA A 194 7.77 -12.27 -3.62
N ASP A 195 8.52 -13.21 -3.07
CA ASP A 195 8.80 -13.29 -1.65
C ASP A 195 10.04 -12.47 -1.33
N TYR A 196 10.04 -11.77 -0.20
CA TYR A 196 11.16 -10.96 0.26
C TYR A 196 11.28 -11.03 1.78
N GLN A 197 12.50 -11.04 2.26
CA GLN A 197 12.79 -10.96 3.69
C GLN A 197 12.88 -9.49 4.09
N ILE A 198 12.26 -9.14 5.22
CA ILE A 198 12.37 -7.80 5.79
C ILE A 198 13.77 -7.64 6.40
N PRO A 199 14.57 -6.65 6.00
CA PRO A 199 15.93 -6.45 6.51
C PRO A 199 16.00 -6.45 8.03
N GLY A 200 16.98 -7.15 8.58
CA GLY A 200 17.20 -7.24 10.02
C GLY A 200 16.21 -8.13 10.78
N THR A 201 15.36 -8.90 10.09
CA THR A 201 14.38 -9.82 10.68
C THR A 201 14.39 -11.19 9.99
N GLU A 202 13.73 -12.19 10.62
CA GLU A 202 13.43 -13.49 9.99
C GLU A 202 12.07 -13.47 9.27
N VAL A 203 11.37 -12.34 9.25
CA VAL A 203 10.03 -12.22 8.65
C VAL A 203 10.16 -12.16 7.13
N VAL A 204 9.43 -13.06 6.47
CA VAL A 204 9.30 -13.09 5.02
C VAL A 204 7.87 -12.71 4.62
N HIS A 205 7.74 -11.75 3.73
CA HIS A 205 6.48 -11.33 3.16
C HIS A 205 6.46 -11.60 1.65
N ARG A 206 5.27 -11.46 1.06
CA ARG A 206 5.00 -11.71 -0.36
C ARG A 206 4.31 -10.51 -1.01
N VAL A 207 4.71 -10.18 -2.22
CA VAL A 207 3.93 -9.31 -3.11
C VAL A 207 3.30 -10.15 -4.21
N ILE A 208 1.98 -10.05 -4.37
CA ILE A 208 1.25 -10.64 -5.48
C ILE A 208 1.08 -9.56 -6.54
N PHE A 209 1.64 -9.78 -7.73
CA PHE A 209 1.57 -8.89 -8.89
C PHE A 209 0.39 -9.28 -9.76
N ILE A 210 -0.67 -8.47 -9.74
CA ILE A 210 -1.85 -8.67 -10.56
C ILE A 210 -1.88 -7.62 -11.66
N LYS A 211 -1.57 -8.03 -12.88
CA LYS A 211 -1.58 -7.17 -14.06
C LYS A 211 -2.99 -6.92 -14.53
N LYS A 212 -3.33 -5.66 -14.79
CA LYS A 212 -4.58 -5.27 -15.43
C LYS A 212 -4.50 -5.53 -16.93
N ILE A 213 -5.32 -6.44 -17.42
CA ILE A 213 -5.29 -6.87 -18.84
C ILE A 213 -6.39 -6.19 -19.65
N THR A 214 -7.61 -6.13 -19.08
CA THR A 214 -8.78 -5.55 -19.73
C THR A 214 -9.54 -4.65 -18.76
N GLU A 215 -10.45 -3.84 -19.29
CA GLU A 215 -11.31 -3.00 -18.45
C GLU A 215 -12.17 -3.84 -17.50
N THR A 216 -12.30 -3.39 -16.26
CA THR A 216 -13.23 -3.98 -15.30
C THR A 216 -14.67 -3.70 -15.73
N PRO A 217 -15.55 -4.72 -15.79
CA PRO A 217 -16.95 -4.51 -16.17
C PRO A 217 -17.63 -3.44 -15.32
N LYS A 218 -18.49 -2.61 -15.94
CA LYS A 218 -19.12 -1.44 -15.31
C LYS A 218 -19.93 -1.73 -14.05
N LYS A 219 -20.42 -2.97 -13.87
CA LYS A 219 -21.14 -3.40 -12.66
C LYS A 219 -20.24 -3.55 -11.40
N TYR A 220 -18.93 -3.43 -11.55
CA TYR A 220 -17.94 -3.45 -10.47
C TYR A 220 -17.24 -2.09 -10.34
N PRO A 221 -16.83 -1.66 -9.14
CA PRO A 221 -17.05 -2.40 -7.87
C PRO A 221 -18.50 -2.36 -7.43
N ARG A 222 -18.92 -3.40 -6.72
CA ARG A 222 -20.21 -3.46 -6.03
C ARG A 222 -20.15 -2.65 -4.72
N PRO A 223 -21.30 -2.29 -4.12
CA PRO A 223 -21.32 -1.73 -2.75
C PRO A 223 -20.58 -2.64 -1.76
N PHE A 224 -19.78 -2.07 -0.86
CA PHE A 224 -18.89 -2.81 0.05
C PHE A 224 -19.59 -3.91 0.85
N ALA A 225 -20.81 -3.65 1.32
CA ALA A 225 -21.59 -4.67 2.04
C ALA A 225 -21.85 -5.94 1.20
N LYS A 226 -22.04 -5.80 -0.12
CA LYS A 226 -22.18 -6.94 -1.04
C LYS A 226 -20.85 -7.63 -1.28
N ILE A 227 -19.76 -6.85 -1.45
CA ILE A 227 -18.40 -7.39 -1.64
C ILE A 227 -18.03 -8.25 -0.42
N LYS A 228 -18.21 -7.70 0.79
CA LYS A 228 -17.84 -8.39 2.04
C LYS A 228 -18.69 -9.64 2.29
N LYS A 229 -19.99 -9.59 1.99
CA LYS A 229 -20.91 -10.72 2.23
C LYS A 229 -20.69 -11.87 1.25
N ASN A 230 -20.44 -11.55 -0.01
CA ASN A 230 -20.24 -12.51 -1.11
C ASN A 230 -19.07 -12.05 -2.00
N PRO A 231 -17.81 -12.27 -1.60
CA PRO A 231 -16.66 -12.03 -2.47
C PRO A 231 -16.79 -12.79 -3.79
N LEU A 232 -16.16 -12.31 -4.86
CA LEU A 232 -16.18 -12.94 -6.19
C LEU A 232 -15.45 -14.29 -6.21
#